data_b3e8b6bf5760433f472264f10810fc3f
#
_entry.id   b3e8b6bf5760433f472264f10810fc3f
#
_cell.length_a   1.000
_cell.length_b   1.000
_cell.length_c   1.000
_cell.angle_alpha   90.00
_cell.angle_beta   90.00
_cell.angle_gamma   90.00
#
_symmetry.space_group_name_H-M   'P 1'
#
loop_
_entity.id
_entity.type
_entity.pdbx_description
1 polymer ?
#
loop_
_entity_poly.entity_id
_entity_poly.type
_entity_poly.pdbx_seq_one_letter_code
_entity_poly.pdbx_strand_id
1 'polypeptide(L)'
;IVPVNPLVAREGGQILGEAAYASVTDAAAALAAQGQKIDMVDCFRKSEDIPPLADEAVAIGAQCLWLQLGVFNEAAGLRAEAAGLQVIQNRCVKIEHARLFGGLGWMGVNTRVISAKRLRQLPY
;
A
#
# COMPACT_ATOMS: atom_id res chain seq x y z
N ILE A 1 -0.89 -9.90 -6.66
CA ILE A 1 -1.76 -8.78 -6.25
C ILE A 1 -3.15 -9.32 -6.02
N VAL A 2 -3.76 -8.89 -4.93
CA VAL A 2 -5.10 -9.33 -4.55
C VAL A 2 -5.99 -8.10 -4.35
N PRO A 3 -7.07 -7.95 -5.13
CA PRO A 3 -7.94 -6.78 -5.02
C PRO A 3 -8.89 -6.89 -3.83
N VAL A 4 -9.04 -5.78 -3.10
CA VAL A 4 -10.01 -5.63 -2.02
C VAL A 4 -10.95 -4.49 -2.36
N ASN A 5 -12.21 -4.81 -2.61
CA ASN A 5 -13.27 -3.83 -2.88
C ASN A 5 -14.61 -4.39 -2.42
N PRO A 6 -15.20 -3.86 -1.34
CA PRO A 6 -16.44 -4.39 -0.78
C PRO A 6 -17.63 -4.39 -1.75
N LEU A 7 -17.71 -3.39 -2.63
CA LEU A 7 -18.80 -3.30 -3.61
C LEU A 7 -18.68 -4.38 -4.67
N VAL A 8 -17.49 -4.54 -5.25
CA VAL A 8 -17.23 -5.55 -6.28
C VAL A 8 -17.34 -6.96 -5.69
N ALA A 9 -16.83 -7.19 -4.49
CA ALA A 9 -16.91 -8.49 -3.81
C ALA A 9 -18.35 -8.91 -3.52
N ARG A 10 -19.21 -7.97 -3.11
CA ARG A 10 -20.64 -8.25 -2.87
C ARG A 10 -21.38 -8.72 -4.12
N GLU A 11 -20.97 -8.27 -5.27
CA GLU A 11 -21.52 -8.66 -6.57
C GLU A 11 -20.86 -9.94 -7.14
N GLY A 12 -19.94 -10.56 -6.42
CA GLY A 12 -19.17 -11.70 -6.89
C GLY A 12 -18.22 -11.37 -8.03
N GLY A 13 -17.81 -10.10 -8.13
CA GLY A 13 -17.05 -9.58 -9.24
C GLY A 13 -15.54 -9.82 -9.14
N GLN A 14 -14.88 -9.51 -10.24
CA GLN A 14 -13.43 -9.60 -10.40
C GLN A 14 -12.83 -8.25 -10.80
N ILE A 15 -11.58 -8.04 -10.44
CA ILE A 15 -10.78 -6.91 -10.88
C ILE A 15 -9.54 -7.48 -11.58
N LEU A 16 -9.36 -7.15 -12.86
CA LEU A 16 -8.27 -7.65 -13.71
C LEU A 16 -8.14 -9.20 -13.67
N GLY A 17 -9.28 -9.89 -13.66
CA GLY A 17 -9.31 -11.35 -13.64
C GLY A 17 -9.14 -12.00 -12.27
N GLU A 18 -8.89 -11.22 -11.22
CA GLU A 18 -8.75 -11.71 -9.85
C GLU A 18 -10.03 -11.48 -9.04
N ALA A 19 -10.43 -12.45 -8.25
CA ALA A 19 -11.57 -12.33 -7.35
C ALA A 19 -11.35 -11.19 -6.35
N ALA A 20 -12.34 -10.31 -6.19
CA ALA A 20 -12.28 -9.23 -5.22
C ALA A 20 -12.77 -9.72 -3.85
N TYR A 21 -12.11 -9.30 -2.79
CA TYR A 21 -12.48 -9.57 -1.40
C TYR A 21 -13.14 -8.36 -0.77
N ALA A 22 -14.02 -8.61 0.22
CA ALA A 22 -14.74 -7.55 0.91
C ALA A 22 -13.85 -6.76 1.90
N SER A 23 -12.84 -7.41 2.47
CA SER A 23 -11.91 -6.82 3.43
C SER A 23 -10.49 -7.35 3.25
N VAL A 24 -9.53 -6.67 3.84
CA VAL A 24 -8.13 -7.13 3.91
C VAL A 24 -8.05 -8.43 4.71
N THR A 25 -8.83 -8.54 5.78
CA THR A 25 -8.91 -9.75 6.61
C THR A 25 -9.40 -10.95 5.81
N ASP A 26 -10.44 -10.81 5.00
CA ASP A 26 -10.96 -11.90 4.15
C ASP A 26 -9.94 -12.33 3.10
N ALA A 27 -9.26 -11.37 2.47
CA ALA A 27 -8.20 -11.65 1.53
C ALA A 27 -7.05 -12.42 2.18
N ALA A 28 -6.63 -12.01 3.37
CA ALA A 28 -5.57 -12.67 4.13
C ALA A 28 -5.95 -14.11 4.50
N ALA A 29 -7.19 -14.35 4.93
CA ALA A 29 -7.67 -15.69 5.25
C ALA A 29 -7.66 -16.62 4.02
N ALA A 30 -8.13 -16.12 2.87
CA ALA A 30 -8.13 -16.88 1.62
C ALA A 30 -6.71 -17.23 1.14
N LEU A 31 -5.76 -16.29 1.27
CA LEU A 31 -4.36 -16.53 0.91
C LEU A 31 -3.67 -17.48 1.88
N ALA A 32 -3.96 -17.39 3.17
CA ALA A 32 -3.42 -18.29 4.18
C ALA A 32 -3.78 -19.75 3.92
N ALA A 33 -4.99 -20.00 3.42
CA ALA A 33 -5.42 -21.34 3.00
C ALA A 33 -4.57 -21.92 1.84
N GLN A 34 -3.87 -21.05 1.10
CA GLN A 34 -2.96 -21.40 0.01
C GLN A 34 -1.48 -21.34 0.42
N GLY A 35 -1.19 -21.16 1.71
CA GLY A 35 0.16 -20.99 2.21
C GLY A 35 0.82 -19.66 1.85
N GLN A 36 0.03 -18.65 1.50
CA GLN A 36 0.48 -17.30 1.12
C GLN A 36 0.12 -16.28 2.19
N LYS A 37 0.83 -15.16 2.20
CA LYS A 37 0.56 -14.03 3.10
C LYS A 37 0.58 -12.71 2.34
N ILE A 38 -0.01 -11.70 2.94
CA ILE A 38 0.03 -10.32 2.45
C ILE A 38 1.21 -9.62 3.10
N ASP A 39 2.13 -9.11 2.28
CA ASP A 39 3.29 -8.34 2.75
C ASP A 39 3.00 -6.84 2.82
N MET A 40 2.18 -6.33 1.90
CA MET A 40 1.87 -4.91 1.81
C MET A 40 0.38 -4.69 1.58
N VAL A 41 -0.20 -3.75 2.31
CA VAL A 41 -1.55 -3.22 2.08
C VAL A 41 -1.42 -1.86 1.40
N ASP A 42 -1.85 -1.78 0.15
CA ASP A 42 -1.78 -0.58 -0.69
C ASP A 42 -3.18 0.07 -0.79
N CYS A 43 -3.32 1.26 -0.24
CA CYS A 43 -4.60 1.90 0.02
C CYS A 43 -4.92 3.00 -1.00
N PHE A 44 -5.96 2.77 -1.79
CA PHE A 44 -6.61 3.72 -2.71
C PHE A 44 -7.97 4.18 -2.13
N ARG A 45 -7.98 4.62 -0.88
CA ARG A 45 -9.19 5.02 -0.16
C ARG A 45 -9.09 6.47 0.28
N LYS A 46 -10.21 7.05 0.72
CA LYS A 46 -10.20 8.36 1.35
C LYS A 46 -9.40 8.32 2.66
N SER A 47 -8.79 9.43 3.01
CA SER A 47 -7.95 9.52 4.22
C SER A 47 -8.70 9.17 5.51
N GLU A 48 -9.98 9.52 5.58
CA GLU A 48 -10.85 9.17 6.71
C GLU A 48 -11.17 7.67 6.85
N ASP A 49 -11.02 6.90 5.78
CA ASP A 49 -11.28 5.45 5.76
C ASP A 49 -10.04 4.63 6.18
N ILE A 50 -8.90 5.26 6.38
CA ILE A 50 -7.63 4.57 6.64
C ILE A 50 -7.53 3.93 8.03
N PRO A 51 -8.05 4.50 9.14
CA PRO A 51 -7.87 3.90 10.45
C PRO A 51 -8.24 2.42 10.54
N PRO A 52 -9.42 1.95 10.10
CA PRO A 52 -9.73 0.52 10.15
C PRO A 52 -8.85 -0.33 9.22
N LEU A 53 -8.41 0.20 8.08
CA LEU A 53 -7.50 -0.52 7.16
C LEU A 53 -6.12 -0.69 7.76
N ALA A 54 -5.63 0.32 8.48
CA ALA A 54 -4.37 0.23 9.22
C ALA A 54 -4.44 -0.84 10.31
N ASP A 55 -5.55 -0.91 11.04
CA ASP A 55 -5.76 -1.91 12.07
C ASP A 55 -5.83 -3.33 11.47
N GLU A 56 -6.48 -3.51 10.32
CA GLU A 56 -6.46 -4.78 9.59
C GLU A 56 -5.04 -5.15 9.13
N ALA A 57 -4.28 -4.20 8.57
CA ALA A 57 -2.90 -4.45 8.13
C ALA A 57 -1.99 -4.92 9.28
N VAL A 58 -2.17 -4.33 10.46
CA VAL A 58 -1.48 -4.77 11.68
C VAL A 58 -1.91 -6.17 12.08
N ALA A 59 -3.22 -6.43 12.12
CA ALA A 59 -3.78 -7.71 12.56
C ALA A 59 -3.36 -8.89 11.69
N ILE A 60 -3.22 -8.70 10.38
CA ILE A 60 -2.77 -9.76 9.46
C ILE A 60 -1.26 -9.94 9.42
N GLY A 61 -0.49 -9.10 10.13
CA GLY A 61 0.97 -9.15 10.15
C GLY A 61 1.62 -8.67 8.86
N ALA A 62 1.02 -7.72 8.15
CA ALA A 62 1.65 -7.09 7.00
C ALA A 62 2.94 -6.37 7.41
N GLN A 63 3.88 -6.24 6.48
CA GLN A 63 5.14 -5.55 6.71
C GLN A 63 5.05 -4.07 6.36
N CYS A 64 4.17 -3.71 5.44
CA CYS A 64 4.04 -2.35 4.93
C CYS A 64 2.59 -1.92 4.79
N LEU A 65 2.31 -0.69 5.19
CA LEU A 65 1.08 0.04 4.89
C LEU A 65 1.44 1.19 3.94
N TRP A 66 0.90 1.14 2.73
CA TRP A 66 1.15 2.15 1.71
C TRP A 66 -0.12 2.96 1.45
N LEU A 67 -0.06 4.26 1.70
CA LEU A 67 -1.15 5.19 1.40
C LEU A 67 -0.78 5.96 0.12
N GLN A 68 -1.60 5.80 -0.90
CA GLN A 68 -1.36 6.37 -2.22
C GLN A 68 -1.37 7.90 -2.23
N LEU A 69 -0.98 8.48 -3.37
CA LEU A 69 -0.95 9.93 -3.55
C LEU A 69 -2.31 10.55 -3.19
N GLY A 70 -2.28 11.56 -2.33
CA GLY A 70 -3.48 12.21 -1.80
C GLY A 70 -4.11 11.53 -0.58
N VAL A 71 -3.61 10.37 -0.16
CA VAL A 71 -4.10 9.64 1.02
C VAL A 71 -3.12 9.83 2.18
N PHE A 72 -3.61 10.39 3.28
CA PHE A 72 -2.82 10.69 4.45
C PHE A 72 -3.65 10.61 5.73
N ASN A 73 -3.19 9.86 6.72
CA ASN A 73 -3.78 9.80 8.07
C ASN A 73 -2.67 9.59 9.10
N GLU A 74 -2.26 10.66 9.75
CA GLU A 74 -1.12 10.64 10.68
C GLU A 74 -1.36 9.70 11.85
N ALA A 75 -2.52 9.76 12.48
CA ALA A 75 -2.82 8.93 13.65
C ALA A 75 -2.80 7.42 13.32
N ALA A 76 -3.39 7.04 12.19
CA ALA A 76 -3.38 5.66 11.72
C ALA A 76 -1.95 5.21 11.34
N GLY A 77 -1.19 6.07 10.69
CA GLY A 77 0.20 5.82 10.35
C GLY A 77 1.07 5.57 11.58
N LEU A 78 0.97 6.42 12.59
CA LEU A 78 1.74 6.27 13.84
C LEU A 78 1.37 4.98 14.59
N ARG A 79 0.09 4.59 14.60
CA ARG A 79 -0.31 3.31 15.20
C ARG A 79 0.28 2.11 14.47
N ALA A 80 0.26 2.13 13.14
CA ALA A 80 0.84 1.06 12.33
C ALA A 80 2.36 0.98 12.51
N GLU A 81 3.06 2.11 12.55
CA GLU A 81 4.51 2.18 12.83
C GLU A 81 4.83 1.63 14.23
N ALA A 82 4.06 2.01 15.24
CA ALA A 82 4.21 1.51 16.60
C ALA A 82 4.02 -0.01 16.70
N ALA A 83 3.21 -0.58 15.81
CA ALA A 83 3.02 -2.03 15.68
C ALA A 83 4.10 -2.71 14.81
N GLY A 84 5.07 -1.97 14.29
CA GLY A 84 6.21 -2.51 13.55
C GLY A 84 6.08 -2.49 12.03
N LEU A 85 5.03 -1.89 11.47
CA LEU A 85 4.90 -1.75 10.01
C LEU A 85 5.76 -0.60 9.49
N GLN A 86 6.26 -0.75 8.28
CA GLN A 86 6.72 0.39 7.49
C GLN A 86 5.51 1.13 6.93
N VAL A 87 5.46 2.44 7.14
CA VAL A 87 4.34 3.27 6.66
C VAL A 87 4.82 4.31 5.68
N ILE A 88 4.21 4.34 4.50
CA ILE A 88 4.46 5.33 3.47
C ILE A 88 3.13 6.01 3.15
N GLN A 89 3.12 7.34 3.17
CA GLN A 89 1.90 8.12 2.99
C GLN A 89 2.06 9.14 1.87
N ASN A 90 0.95 9.39 1.15
CA ASN A 90 0.88 10.41 0.10
C ASN A 90 1.93 10.19 -1.00
N ARG A 91 2.08 8.94 -1.45
CA ARG A 91 3.01 8.56 -2.52
C ARG A 91 2.37 7.56 -3.47
N CYS A 92 2.62 7.70 -4.77
CA CYS A 92 2.21 6.71 -5.76
C CYS A 92 3.24 5.59 -5.84
N VAL A 93 2.85 4.37 -5.50
CA VAL A 93 3.75 3.20 -5.51
C VAL A 93 4.35 2.95 -6.89
N LYS A 94 3.60 3.17 -7.95
CA LYS A 94 4.08 3.04 -9.33
C LYS A 94 5.21 4.03 -9.63
N ILE A 95 5.04 5.30 -9.24
CA ILE A 95 6.05 6.35 -9.46
C ILE A 95 7.31 6.02 -8.66
N GLU A 96 7.17 5.65 -7.39
CA GLU A 96 8.31 5.33 -6.54
C GLU A 96 9.06 4.08 -7.02
N HIS A 97 8.33 3.05 -7.45
CA HIS A 97 8.93 1.85 -8.04
C HIS A 97 9.71 2.20 -9.33
N ALA A 98 9.12 2.97 -10.23
CA ALA A 98 9.80 3.39 -11.47
C ALA A 98 11.05 4.23 -11.19
N ARG A 99 11.00 5.10 -10.17
CA ARG A 99 12.12 5.95 -9.78
C ARG A 99 13.27 5.16 -9.16
N LEU A 100 12.96 4.15 -8.34
CA LEU A 100 13.97 3.36 -7.62
C LEU A 100 14.53 2.21 -8.47
N PHE A 101 13.71 1.59 -9.31
CA PHE A 101 14.02 0.35 -10.02
C PHE A 101 13.83 0.43 -11.54
N GLY A 102 13.27 1.52 -12.07
CA GLY A 102 13.02 1.72 -13.50
C GLY A 102 14.19 2.38 -14.24
N GLY A 103 13.92 2.87 -15.46
CA GLY A 103 14.92 3.47 -16.34
C GLY A 103 15.68 4.65 -15.74
N LEU A 104 15.05 5.46 -14.90
CA LEU A 104 15.72 6.56 -14.21
C LEU A 104 16.76 6.07 -13.19
N GLY A 105 16.47 4.99 -12.48
CA GLY A 105 17.43 4.34 -11.59
C GLY A 105 18.65 3.81 -12.33
N TRP A 106 18.45 3.21 -13.50
CA TRP A 106 19.51 2.75 -14.40
C TRP A 106 20.41 3.89 -14.91
N MET A 107 19.84 5.08 -15.11
CA MET A 107 20.57 6.28 -15.51
C MET A 107 21.27 6.99 -14.33
N GLY A 108 21.27 6.41 -13.15
CA GLY A 108 21.88 7.00 -11.96
C GLY A 108 21.04 8.07 -11.27
N VAL A 109 19.78 8.26 -11.66
CA VAL A 109 18.85 9.23 -11.05
C VAL A 109 18.05 8.58 -9.93
N ASN A 110 18.73 7.91 -9.03
CA ASN A 110 18.12 7.31 -7.84
C ASN A 110 18.56 8.07 -6.59
N THR A 111 17.67 8.89 -6.07
CA THR A 111 17.93 9.70 -4.87
C THR A 111 17.78 8.90 -3.57
N ARG A 112 17.22 7.69 -3.62
CA ARG A 112 16.82 6.87 -2.48
C ARG A 112 15.86 7.57 -1.51
N VAL A 113 15.24 8.65 -1.95
CA VAL A 113 14.27 9.43 -1.17
C VAL A 113 12.89 9.18 -1.72
N ILE A 114 11.99 8.65 -0.92
CA ILE A 114 10.58 8.47 -1.27
C ILE A 114 9.86 9.80 -1.02
N SER A 115 9.89 10.67 -2.03
CA SER A 115 9.26 11.99 -1.98
C SER A 115 8.73 12.41 -3.34
N ALA A 116 7.49 12.88 -3.39
CA ALA A 116 6.90 13.49 -4.58
C ALA A 116 7.32 14.97 -4.74
N LYS A 117 7.99 15.54 -3.76
CA LYS A 117 8.46 16.95 -3.82
C LYS A 117 9.67 17.03 -4.75
N ARG A 118 9.67 18.06 -5.59
CA ARG A 118 10.85 18.39 -6.39
C ARG A 118 12.01 18.76 -5.46
N LEU A 119 13.16 18.17 -5.67
CA LEU A 119 14.37 18.53 -4.93
C LEU A 119 14.75 19.97 -5.31
N ARG A 120 15.05 20.79 -4.30
CA ARG A 120 15.55 22.17 -4.52
C ARG A 120 16.98 22.18 -5.02
N GLN A 121 17.73 21.16 -4.68
CA GLN A 121 19.10 20.93 -5.15
C GLN A 121 19.23 19.47 -5.58
N LEU A 122 19.89 19.25 -6.69
CA LEU A 122 20.23 17.90 -7.12
C LEU A 122 21.41 17.40 -6.28
N PRO A 123 21.42 16.10 -5.89
CA PRO A 123 22.44 15.53 -5.02
C PRO A 123 23.79 15.29 -5.72
N TYR A 124 23.97 15.93 -6.86
CA TYR A 124 25.21 15.84 -7.66
C TYR A 124 25.56 17.14 -8.35
#